data_063458672ab26019c56b1c27c9827366
#
_entry.id   063458672ab26019c56b1c27c9827366
#
_cell.length_a   1.000
_cell.length_b   1.000
_cell.length_c   1.000
_cell.angle_alpha   90.00
_cell.angle_beta   90.00
_cell.angle_gamma   90.00
#
_symmetry.space_group_name_H-M   'P 1'
#
loop_
_entity.id
_entity.type
_entity.pdbx_description
1 polymer ?
#
loop_
_entity_poly.entity_id
_entity_poly.type
_entity_poly.pdbx_seq_one_letter_code
_entity_poly.pdbx_strand_id
1 'polypeptide(L)'
;MVDGPYGQISEEEILWDLASRIEGRLVAAGAETILSRPRTDNPSIEDRAEMANAFGADVFISLQADHYHNNRASGIATFYFGSMKGSNSILGEQLSGLIQREIVARTSLVDCRSHARTWDLLRLTRMPTVEVAVGYLTNEDDVAILSSPDQRDVIAESIVVAVKRLYLGDEEQQPMTGAYSFAQLIEEEKA
;
A
#
# COMPACT_ATOMS: atom_id res chain seq x y z
N MET A 1 -16.44 -14.30 9.26
CA MET A 1 -17.62 -13.88 8.46
C MET A 1 -18.14 -12.59 9.07
N VAL A 2 -18.37 -11.58 8.27
CA VAL A 2 -19.04 -10.34 8.66
C VAL A 2 -20.29 -10.16 7.80
N ASP A 3 -21.34 -9.60 8.39
CA ASP A 3 -22.59 -9.30 7.70
C ASP A 3 -22.53 -7.85 7.19
N GLY A 4 -22.41 -7.69 5.88
CA GLY A 4 -22.42 -6.38 5.25
C GLY A 4 -23.70 -6.14 4.42
N PRO A 5 -23.88 -4.91 3.90
CA PRO A 5 -25.04 -4.58 3.05
C PRO A 5 -25.13 -5.44 1.76
N TYR A 6 -24.03 -6.06 1.38
CA TYR A 6 -23.93 -6.91 0.19
C TYR A 6 -23.95 -8.41 0.51
N GLY A 7 -24.31 -8.79 1.75
CA GLY A 7 -24.35 -10.16 2.25
C GLY A 7 -23.17 -10.50 3.15
N GLN A 8 -23.08 -11.80 3.49
CA GLN A 8 -21.98 -12.30 4.30
C GLN A 8 -20.71 -12.41 3.49
N ILE A 9 -19.60 -11.93 4.04
CA ILE A 9 -18.28 -12.02 3.44
C ILE A 9 -17.23 -12.35 4.52
N SER A 10 -16.21 -13.11 4.18
CA SER A 10 -15.09 -13.37 5.08
C SER A 10 -13.99 -12.33 4.94
N GLU A 11 -13.19 -12.14 6.00
CA GLU A 11 -11.97 -11.35 5.92
C GLU A 11 -11.06 -11.84 4.79
N GLU A 12 -10.90 -13.15 4.68
CA GLU A 12 -10.08 -13.76 3.65
C GLU A 12 -10.55 -13.40 2.23
N GLU A 13 -11.86 -13.41 1.98
CA GLU A 13 -12.44 -13.03 0.69
C GLU A 13 -12.21 -11.55 0.38
N ILE A 14 -12.36 -10.66 1.36
CA ILE A 14 -12.09 -9.23 1.21
C ILE A 14 -10.63 -9.00 0.81
N LEU A 15 -9.70 -9.57 1.59
CA LEU A 15 -8.28 -9.36 1.38
C LEU A 15 -7.77 -10.00 0.08
N TRP A 16 -8.30 -11.18 -0.27
CA TRP A 16 -7.98 -11.85 -1.52
C TRP A 16 -8.49 -11.08 -2.75
N ASP A 17 -9.73 -10.60 -2.71
CA ASP A 17 -10.31 -9.81 -3.79
C ASP A 17 -9.51 -8.50 -3.98
N LEU A 18 -9.14 -7.81 -2.88
CA LEU A 18 -8.29 -6.64 -2.94
C LEU A 18 -6.92 -6.95 -3.55
N ALA A 19 -6.24 -7.99 -3.07
CA ALA A 19 -4.92 -8.39 -3.58
C ALA A 19 -4.97 -8.73 -5.07
N SER A 20 -5.98 -9.50 -5.51
CA SER A 20 -6.16 -9.87 -6.92
C SER A 20 -6.44 -8.67 -7.82
N ARG A 21 -7.21 -7.68 -7.34
CA ARG A 21 -7.47 -6.43 -8.09
C ARG A 21 -6.21 -5.58 -8.24
N ILE A 22 -5.39 -5.50 -7.18
CA ILE A 22 -4.10 -4.79 -7.20
C ILE A 22 -3.15 -5.49 -8.17
N GLU A 23 -2.99 -6.82 -8.05
CA GLU A 23 -2.16 -7.63 -8.92
C GLU A 23 -2.52 -7.42 -10.40
N GLY A 24 -3.81 -7.60 -10.75
CA GLY A 24 -4.27 -7.44 -12.13
C GLY A 24 -3.95 -6.06 -12.72
N ARG A 25 -4.08 -4.99 -11.93
CA ARG A 25 -3.76 -3.63 -12.36
C ARG A 25 -2.26 -3.38 -12.49
N LEU A 26 -1.46 -3.92 -11.59
CA LEU A 26 0.00 -3.81 -11.67
C LEU A 26 0.54 -4.59 -12.87
N VAL A 27 0.04 -5.80 -13.12
CA VAL A 27 0.38 -6.59 -14.31
C VAL A 27 0.00 -5.85 -15.58
N ALA A 28 -1.20 -5.27 -15.65
CA ALA A 28 -1.64 -4.46 -16.78
C ALA A 28 -0.78 -3.20 -17.00
N ALA A 29 -0.13 -2.72 -15.95
CA ALA A 29 0.84 -1.62 -16.01
C ALA A 29 2.27 -2.07 -16.35
N GLY A 30 2.50 -3.38 -16.58
CA GLY A 30 3.79 -3.94 -16.94
C GLY A 30 4.66 -4.39 -15.76
N ALA A 31 4.13 -4.39 -14.54
CA ALA A 31 4.87 -4.91 -13.38
C ALA A 31 4.81 -6.45 -13.32
N GLU A 32 5.89 -7.07 -12.86
CA GLU A 32 5.89 -8.46 -12.45
C GLU A 32 5.42 -8.55 -11.00
N THR A 33 4.47 -9.45 -10.71
CA THR A 33 3.85 -9.55 -9.39
C THR A 33 3.79 -10.98 -8.90
N ILE A 34 3.88 -11.15 -7.58
CA ILE A 34 3.58 -12.42 -6.90
C ILE A 34 2.69 -12.16 -5.69
N LEU A 35 1.78 -13.09 -5.42
CA LEU A 35 1.00 -13.08 -4.18
C LEU A 35 1.71 -13.94 -3.13
N SER A 36 2.14 -13.31 -2.03
CA SER A 36 2.89 -13.99 -0.95
C SER A 36 2.03 -14.94 -0.11
N ARG A 37 0.71 -14.93 -0.30
CA ARG A 37 -0.22 -15.82 0.37
C ARG A 37 -1.15 -16.45 -0.66
N PRO A 38 -1.00 -17.74 -0.97
CA PRO A 38 -1.97 -18.48 -1.78
C PRO A 38 -3.33 -18.55 -1.09
N ARG A 39 -4.41 -18.69 -1.86
CA ARG A 39 -5.77 -18.74 -1.31
C ARG A 39 -6.01 -19.94 -0.38
N THR A 40 -5.27 -21.02 -0.60
CA THR A 40 -5.44 -22.30 0.12
C THR A 40 -4.41 -22.52 1.21
N ASP A 41 -3.52 -21.56 1.44
CA ASP A 41 -2.42 -21.69 2.40
C ASP A 41 -2.27 -20.42 3.23
N ASN A 42 -1.68 -20.55 4.42
CA ASN A 42 -1.41 -19.44 5.31
C ASN A 42 0.05 -19.47 5.78
N PRO A 43 0.98 -19.11 4.87
CA PRO A 43 2.40 -19.11 5.19
C PRO A 43 2.71 -18.15 6.34
N SER A 44 3.77 -18.48 7.10
CA SER A 44 4.24 -17.64 8.20
C SER A 44 4.72 -16.26 7.69
N ILE A 45 4.91 -15.32 8.61
CA ILE A 45 5.47 -14.00 8.30
C ILE A 45 6.88 -14.17 7.71
N GLU A 46 7.67 -15.10 8.27
CA GLU A 46 9.02 -15.43 7.83
C GLU A 46 9.01 -15.97 6.39
N ASP A 47 8.14 -16.93 6.09
CA ASP A 47 8.03 -17.52 4.75
C ASP A 47 7.63 -16.47 3.71
N ARG A 48 6.70 -15.58 4.06
CA ARG A 48 6.26 -14.50 3.19
C ARG A 48 7.38 -13.48 2.92
N ALA A 49 8.14 -13.13 3.96
CA ALA A 49 9.30 -12.25 3.83
C ALA A 49 10.41 -12.91 3.00
N GLU A 50 10.69 -14.19 3.24
CA GLU A 50 11.68 -14.93 2.45
C GLU A 50 11.28 -15.04 0.98
N MET A 51 10.02 -15.33 0.68
CA MET A 51 9.50 -15.36 -0.69
C MET A 51 9.72 -14.02 -1.39
N ALA A 52 9.36 -12.90 -0.76
CA ALA A 52 9.55 -11.57 -1.33
C ALA A 52 11.04 -11.23 -1.54
N ASN A 53 11.89 -11.60 -0.58
CA ASN A 53 13.33 -11.40 -0.65
C ASN A 53 13.98 -12.25 -1.77
N ALA A 54 13.53 -13.50 -1.94
CA ALA A 54 14.03 -14.41 -2.97
C ALA A 54 13.57 -13.98 -4.37
N PHE A 55 12.35 -13.47 -4.49
CA PHE A 55 11.83 -12.91 -5.73
C PHE A 55 12.57 -11.64 -6.14
N GLY A 56 13.19 -10.93 -5.20
CA GLY A 56 13.83 -9.66 -5.46
C GLY A 56 12.84 -8.53 -5.74
N ALA A 57 11.71 -8.54 -5.03
CA ALA A 57 10.67 -7.53 -5.20
C ALA A 57 11.20 -6.12 -4.93
N ASP A 58 10.76 -5.15 -5.73
CA ASP A 58 11.05 -3.73 -5.50
C ASP A 58 10.21 -3.13 -4.38
N VAL A 59 9.03 -3.70 -4.12
CA VAL A 59 8.11 -3.28 -3.06
C VAL A 59 7.29 -4.46 -2.55
N PHE A 60 6.94 -4.45 -1.27
CA PHE A 60 6.02 -5.42 -0.67
C PHE A 60 4.87 -4.70 0.02
N ILE A 61 3.63 -5.07 -0.35
CA ILE A 61 2.41 -4.51 0.24
C ILE A 61 1.65 -5.65 0.90
N SER A 62 1.48 -5.57 2.22
CA SER A 62 0.70 -6.53 3.00
C SER A 62 -0.65 -5.92 3.37
N LEU A 63 -1.73 -6.60 3.03
CA LEU A 63 -3.10 -6.19 3.38
C LEU A 63 -3.55 -6.94 4.62
N GLN A 64 -4.22 -6.24 5.53
CA GLN A 64 -4.88 -6.82 6.70
C GLN A 64 -6.16 -6.07 7.03
N ALA A 65 -7.08 -6.71 7.73
CA ALA A 65 -8.22 -6.06 8.34
C ALA A 65 -8.13 -6.19 9.86
N ASP A 66 -8.51 -5.15 10.56
CA ASP A 66 -8.41 -5.10 12.01
C ASP A 66 -9.73 -5.50 12.70
N HIS A 67 -9.59 -5.95 13.93
CA HIS A 67 -10.70 -6.23 14.84
C HIS A 67 -10.45 -5.51 16.16
N TYR A 68 -11.50 -4.97 16.75
CA TYR A 68 -11.40 -4.35 18.05
C TYR A 68 -12.51 -4.88 18.98
N HIS A 69 -12.31 -4.78 20.29
CA HIS A 69 -13.28 -5.30 21.26
C HIS A 69 -14.63 -4.57 21.26
N ASN A 70 -14.74 -3.45 20.58
CA ASN A 70 -16.00 -2.71 20.35
C ASN A 70 -16.04 -2.17 18.91
N ASN A 71 -17.19 -1.62 18.52
CA ASN A 71 -17.43 -1.11 17.18
C ASN A 71 -17.02 0.37 16.97
N ARG A 72 -16.28 0.99 17.90
CA ARG A 72 -15.90 2.41 17.79
C ARG A 72 -14.62 2.63 16.98
N ALA A 73 -13.72 1.63 16.97
CA ALA A 73 -12.53 1.70 16.14
C ALA A 73 -12.93 1.58 14.68
N SER A 74 -12.50 2.51 13.86
CA SER A 74 -12.79 2.55 12.42
C SER A 74 -11.67 3.22 11.65
N GLY A 75 -11.61 2.96 10.35
CA GLY A 75 -10.74 3.65 9.43
C GLY A 75 -9.51 2.87 9.01
N ILE A 76 -8.75 3.49 8.10
CA ILE A 76 -7.55 2.93 7.51
C ILE A 76 -6.29 3.47 8.18
N ALA A 77 -5.33 2.59 8.41
CA ALA A 77 -3.97 2.94 8.82
C ALA A 77 -2.94 2.23 7.94
N THR A 78 -1.81 2.87 7.72
CA THR A 78 -0.68 2.26 7.03
C THR A 78 0.55 2.25 7.93
N PHE A 79 1.39 1.23 7.76
CA PHE A 79 2.55 1.03 8.63
C PHE A 79 3.79 0.74 7.78
N TYR A 80 4.91 1.34 8.17
CA TYR A 80 6.22 1.16 7.54
C TYR A 80 7.30 0.88 8.57
N PHE A 81 8.44 0.33 8.13
CA PHE A 81 9.55 0.10 9.05
C PHE A 81 10.14 1.41 9.54
N GLY A 82 10.12 1.59 10.85
CA GLY A 82 10.75 2.71 11.49
C GLY A 82 10.83 2.55 13.00
N SER A 83 11.93 3.02 13.59
CA SER A 83 12.16 2.98 15.03
C SER A 83 12.40 4.37 15.58
N MET A 84 12.06 4.59 16.85
CA MET A 84 12.35 5.83 17.57
C MET A 84 13.86 6.13 17.69
N LYS A 85 14.73 5.14 17.38
CA LYS A 85 16.18 5.27 17.41
C LYS A 85 16.81 5.64 16.05
N GLY A 86 15.98 6.00 15.06
CA GLY A 86 16.44 6.62 13.83
C GLY A 86 16.70 5.69 12.64
N SER A 87 16.33 4.41 12.72
CA SER A 87 16.36 3.51 11.55
C SER A 87 14.99 3.51 10.90
N ASN A 88 14.82 4.19 9.77
CA ASN A 88 13.57 4.27 9.04
C ASN A 88 13.78 3.86 7.58
N SER A 89 12.79 3.17 7.01
CA SER A 89 12.69 2.96 5.57
C SER A 89 12.12 4.23 4.92
N ILE A 90 12.96 5.01 4.28
CA ILE A 90 12.55 6.28 3.64
C ILE A 90 11.50 6.01 2.55
N LEU A 91 11.75 5.04 1.66
CA LEU A 91 10.79 4.69 0.60
C LEU A 91 9.54 4.02 1.17
N GLY A 92 9.68 3.23 2.27
CA GLY A 92 8.53 2.66 2.97
C GLY A 92 7.63 3.73 3.59
N GLU A 93 8.22 4.77 4.17
CA GLU A 93 7.50 5.93 4.71
C GLU A 93 6.77 6.70 3.60
N GLN A 94 7.45 6.98 2.48
CA GLN A 94 6.84 7.64 1.32
C GLN A 94 5.67 6.83 0.76
N LEU A 95 5.86 5.53 0.49
CA LEU A 95 4.81 4.68 -0.04
C LEU A 95 3.62 4.57 0.92
N SER A 96 3.90 4.40 2.22
CA SER A 96 2.89 4.35 3.27
C SER A 96 2.03 5.63 3.28
N GLY A 97 2.68 6.81 3.24
CA GLY A 97 1.99 8.09 3.15
C GLY A 97 1.20 8.28 1.86
N LEU A 98 1.72 7.81 0.72
CA LEU A 98 1.02 7.84 -0.56
C LEU A 98 -0.23 6.96 -0.54
N ILE A 99 -0.12 5.70 -0.09
CA ILE A 99 -1.25 4.76 0.02
C ILE A 99 -2.33 5.35 0.94
N GLN A 100 -1.94 5.82 2.13
CA GLN A 100 -2.86 6.43 3.09
C GLN A 100 -3.65 7.57 2.45
N ARG A 101 -2.96 8.52 1.83
CA ARG A 101 -3.57 9.68 1.19
C ARG A 101 -4.51 9.31 0.05
N GLU A 102 -4.10 8.38 -0.83
CA GLU A 102 -4.89 8.02 -2.00
C GLU A 102 -6.18 7.28 -1.62
N ILE A 103 -6.16 6.43 -0.58
CA ILE A 103 -7.36 5.73 -0.11
C ILE A 103 -8.30 6.72 0.60
N VAL A 104 -7.78 7.52 1.53
CA VAL A 104 -8.58 8.51 2.28
C VAL A 104 -9.24 9.54 1.35
N ALA A 105 -8.54 9.95 0.29
CA ALA A 105 -9.08 10.92 -0.68
C ALA A 105 -10.23 10.37 -1.54
N ARG A 106 -10.38 9.05 -1.65
CA ARG A 106 -11.34 8.39 -2.56
C ARG A 106 -12.40 7.55 -1.86
N THR A 107 -12.27 7.36 -0.55
CA THR A 107 -13.22 6.59 0.26
C THR A 107 -13.71 7.41 1.42
N SER A 108 -14.73 6.93 2.13
CA SER A 108 -15.18 7.52 3.40
C SER A 108 -14.51 6.90 4.64
N LEU A 109 -13.47 6.08 4.47
CA LEU A 109 -12.70 5.53 5.58
C LEU A 109 -12.04 6.63 6.40
N VAL A 110 -12.10 6.52 7.71
CA VAL A 110 -11.48 7.47 8.63
C VAL A 110 -9.95 7.40 8.48
N ASP A 111 -9.29 8.56 8.43
CA ASP A 111 -7.84 8.66 8.33
C ASP A 111 -7.16 8.38 9.68
N CYS A 112 -6.67 7.17 9.85
CA CYS A 112 -5.89 6.76 11.02
C CYS A 112 -4.38 6.97 10.84
N ARG A 113 -3.94 7.64 9.77
CA ARG A 113 -2.55 8.03 9.50
C ARG A 113 -1.61 6.88 9.13
N SER A 114 -0.38 7.29 8.75
CA SER A 114 0.76 6.41 8.54
C SER A 114 1.65 6.39 9.78
N HIS A 115 2.15 5.20 10.16
CA HIS A 115 2.88 4.99 11.40
C HIS A 115 4.15 4.17 11.21
N ALA A 116 5.23 4.60 11.86
CA ALA A 116 6.44 3.79 11.98
C ALA A 116 6.23 2.62 12.96
N ARG A 117 6.66 1.42 12.58
CA ARG A 117 6.61 0.19 13.39
C ARG A 117 7.85 -0.67 13.14
N THR A 118 8.15 -1.54 14.10
CA THR A 118 9.25 -2.51 14.01
C THR A 118 8.73 -3.95 13.92
N TRP A 119 7.54 -4.15 13.35
CA TRP A 119 6.93 -5.47 13.20
C TRP A 119 7.77 -6.38 12.31
N ASP A 120 7.63 -7.68 12.52
CA ASP A 120 8.51 -8.65 11.91
C ASP A 120 8.48 -8.63 10.38
N LEU A 121 7.32 -8.52 9.76
CA LEU A 121 7.24 -8.44 8.30
C LEU A 121 7.99 -7.22 7.75
N LEU A 122 7.82 -6.06 8.38
CA LEU A 122 8.49 -4.81 7.99
C LEU A 122 10.01 -4.89 8.20
N ARG A 123 10.48 -5.69 9.16
CA ARG A 123 11.88 -5.84 9.53
C ARG A 123 12.61 -6.92 8.72
N LEU A 124 11.93 -8.00 8.35
CA LEU A 124 12.50 -9.17 7.68
C LEU A 124 12.62 -8.99 6.17
N THR A 125 11.83 -8.11 5.59
CA THR A 125 11.88 -7.77 4.16
C THR A 125 13.03 -6.81 3.86
N ARG A 126 13.67 -6.98 2.69
CA ARG A 126 14.82 -6.18 2.23
C ARG A 126 14.42 -4.98 1.38
N MET A 127 13.20 -4.98 0.88
CA MET A 127 12.61 -3.90 0.06
C MET A 127 11.74 -2.98 0.92
N PRO A 128 11.35 -1.80 0.43
CA PRO A 128 10.28 -0.99 1.01
C PRO A 128 9.03 -1.82 1.21
N THR A 129 8.58 -1.93 2.45
CA THR A 129 7.41 -2.73 2.82
C THR A 129 6.40 -1.86 3.57
N VAL A 130 5.13 -2.00 3.20
CA VAL A 130 4.00 -1.33 3.84
C VAL A 130 2.96 -2.35 4.23
N GLU A 131 2.51 -2.31 5.49
CA GLU A 131 1.31 -2.99 5.92
C GLU A 131 0.13 -2.01 5.89
N VAL A 132 -0.98 -2.42 5.28
CA VAL A 132 -2.19 -1.63 5.10
C VAL A 132 -3.32 -2.29 5.88
N ALA A 133 -3.71 -1.69 7.01
CA ALA A 133 -4.92 -2.06 7.73
C ALA A 133 -6.10 -1.35 7.06
N VAL A 134 -6.81 -2.07 6.20
CA VAL A 134 -7.83 -1.49 5.30
C VAL A 134 -9.13 -1.08 5.99
N GLY A 135 -9.29 -1.38 7.28
CA GLY A 135 -10.45 -1.04 8.10
C GLY A 135 -10.70 -2.07 9.19
N TYR A 136 -11.70 -1.80 10.02
CA TYR A 136 -12.10 -2.65 11.14
C TYR A 136 -13.35 -3.46 10.81
N LEU A 137 -13.24 -4.79 10.85
CA LEU A 137 -14.38 -5.69 10.62
C LEU A 137 -15.36 -5.76 11.81
N THR A 138 -15.08 -5.03 12.87
CA THR A 138 -15.98 -4.80 14.00
C THR A 138 -16.78 -3.50 13.90
N ASN A 139 -16.49 -2.67 12.89
CA ASN A 139 -17.17 -1.39 12.65
C ASN A 139 -18.12 -1.52 11.45
N GLU A 140 -19.37 -1.12 11.61
CA GLU A 140 -20.41 -1.28 10.58
C GLU A 140 -20.14 -0.43 9.32
N ASP A 141 -19.60 0.78 9.47
CA ASP A 141 -19.29 1.67 8.36
C ASP A 141 -18.11 1.13 7.53
N ASP A 142 -17.06 0.65 8.21
CA ASP A 142 -15.92 0.02 7.54
C ASP A 142 -16.34 -1.28 6.83
N VAL A 143 -17.18 -2.10 7.47
CA VAL A 143 -17.74 -3.32 6.86
C VAL A 143 -18.59 -2.99 5.64
N ALA A 144 -19.39 -1.92 5.67
CA ALA A 144 -20.17 -1.49 4.52
C ALA A 144 -19.28 -1.15 3.32
N ILE A 145 -18.14 -0.49 3.56
CA ILE A 145 -17.15 -0.17 2.51
C ILE A 145 -16.44 -1.44 2.03
N LEU A 146 -15.92 -2.24 2.95
CA LEU A 146 -15.12 -3.42 2.62
C LEU A 146 -15.93 -4.55 1.97
N SER A 147 -17.23 -4.68 2.28
CA SER A 147 -18.13 -5.64 1.63
C SER A 147 -18.57 -5.20 0.22
N SER A 148 -18.44 -3.92 -0.13
CA SER A 148 -18.79 -3.40 -1.45
C SER A 148 -17.71 -3.73 -2.48
N PRO A 149 -18.03 -4.46 -3.58
CA PRO A 149 -17.07 -4.71 -4.65
C PRO A 149 -16.54 -3.42 -5.30
N ASP A 150 -17.38 -2.39 -5.45
CA ASP A 150 -16.99 -1.11 -6.04
C ASP A 150 -16.04 -0.34 -5.13
N GLN A 151 -16.26 -0.37 -3.81
CA GLN A 151 -15.36 0.29 -2.87
C GLN A 151 -14.01 -0.44 -2.79
N ARG A 152 -13.99 -1.77 -2.83
CA ARG A 152 -12.72 -2.51 -2.95
C ARG A 152 -11.98 -2.19 -4.24
N ASP A 153 -12.69 -1.96 -5.33
CA ASP A 153 -12.10 -1.50 -6.58
C ASP A 153 -11.41 -0.14 -6.44
N VAL A 154 -12.07 0.81 -5.77
CA VAL A 154 -11.50 2.13 -5.45
C VAL A 154 -10.27 2.02 -4.55
N ILE A 155 -10.32 1.17 -3.53
CA ILE A 155 -9.16 0.94 -2.63
C ILE A 155 -7.99 0.34 -3.42
N ALA A 156 -8.24 -0.68 -4.25
CA ALA A 156 -7.20 -1.29 -5.07
C ALA A 156 -6.58 -0.31 -6.06
N GLU A 157 -7.40 0.50 -6.75
CA GLU A 157 -6.90 1.55 -7.64
C GLU A 157 -6.07 2.58 -6.88
N SER A 158 -6.48 2.97 -5.68
CA SER A 158 -5.75 3.93 -4.84
C SER A 158 -4.34 3.44 -4.51
N ILE A 159 -4.20 2.15 -4.16
CA ILE A 159 -2.91 1.53 -3.88
C ILE A 159 -2.04 1.51 -5.13
N VAL A 160 -2.58 1.14 -6.29
CA VAL A 160 -1.85 1.13 -7.56
C VAL A 160 -1.39 2.53 -7.96
N VAL A 161 -2.24 3.55 -7.78
CA VAL A 161 -1.86 4.96 -8.01
C VAL A 161 -0.72 5.38 -7.09
N ALA A 162 -0.77 4.98 -5.81
CA ALA A 162 0.31 5.27 -4.86
C ALA A 162 1.64 4.63 -5.28
N VAL A 163 1.62 3.37 -5.72
CA VAL A 163 2.81 2.68 -6.25
C VAL A 163 3.35 3.41 -7.48
N LYS A 164 2.49 3.73 -8.45
CA LYS A 164 2.90 4.49 -9.65
C LYS A 164 3.53 5.83 -9.28
N ARG A 165 2.96 6.57 -8.33
CA ARG A 165 3.51 7.86 -7.88
C ARG A 165 4.84 7.74 -7.17
N LEU A 166 5.11 6.62 -6.50
CA LEU A 166 6.43 6.39 -5.89
C LEU A 166 7.52 6.29 -6.97
N TYR A 167 7.23 5.60 -8.07
CA TYR A 167 8.22 5.34 -9.13
C TYR A 167 8.25 6.41 -10.24
N LEU A 168 7.13 7.10 -10.47
CA LEU A 168 7.04 8.15 -11.50
C LEU A 168 7.16 9.56 -10.92
N GLY A 169 7.07 9.72 -9.61
CA GLY A 169 7.09 11.02 -8.94
C GLY A 169 8.38 11.81 -9.12
N ASP A 170 9.48 11.15 -9.39
CA ASP A 170 10.77 11.82 -9.70
C ASP A 170 10.78 12.43 -11.11
N GLU A 171 9.99 11.91 -12.05
CA GLU A 171 9.87 12.48 -13.40
C GLU A 171 8.94 13.70 -13.44
N GLU A 172 7.88 13.73 -12.62
CA GLU A 172 6.98 14.88 -12.51
C GLU A 172 7.50 15.98 -11.57
N GLN A 173 8.46 15.68 -10.69
CA GLN A 173 9.14 16.64 -9.84
C GLN A 173 10.42 17.21 -10.45
N GLN A 174 10.83 16.76 -11.62
CA GLN A 174 11.72 17.59 -12.42
C GLN A 174 10.92 18.88 -12.74
N PRO A 175 11.35 20.04 -12.23
CA PRO A 175 10.69 21.27 -12.62
C PRO A 175 10.74 21.29 -14.14
N MET A 176 9.62 21.58 -14.78
CA MET A 176 9.59 22.07 -16.15
C MET A 176 10.28 23.45 -16.17
N THR A 177 11.53 23.43 -15.75
CA THR A 177 12.43 24.52 -16.06
C THR A 177 13.03 24.14 -17.40
N GLY A 178 12.56 24.81 -18.42
CA GLY A 178 13.39 25.14 -19.58
C GLY A 178 14.56 26.02 -19.12
N ALA A 179 15.18 25.67 -18.02
CA ALA A 179 16.42 26.20 -17.54
C ALA A 179 17.49 25.23 -18.04
N TYR A 180 18.06 25.57 -19.21
CA TYR A 180 19.37 25.10 -19.55
C TYR A 180 20.28 25.19 -18.31
N SER A 181 21.05 24.14 -18.01
CA SER A 181 22.02 24.26 -16.93
C SER A 181 22.92 25.45 -17.26
N PHE A 182 23.35 26.19 -16.24
CA PHE A 182 24.23 27.34 -16.43
C PHE A 182 25.49 26.99 -17.25
N ALA A 183 25.89 25.74 -17.28
CA ALA A 183 26.98 25.20 -18.09
C ALA A 183 26.62 25.15 -19.59
N GLN A 184 25.39 24.84 -19.96
CA GLN A 184 24.93 24.79 -21.36
C GLN A 184 24.78 26.21 -21.95
N LEU A 185 24.35 27.18 -21.14
CA LEU A 185 24.30 28.60 -21.55
C LEU A 185 25.71 29.20 -21.84
N ILE A 186 26.75 28.73 -21.15
CA ILE A 186 28.11 29.20 -21.35
C ILE A 186 28.77 28.58 -22.62
N GLU A 187 28.33 27.41 -23.03
CA GLU A 187 28.82 26.75 -24.27
C GLU A 187 28.21 27.37 -25.55
N GLU A 188 26.97 27.82 -25.50
CA GLU A 188 26.33 28.50 -26.66
C GLU A 188 26.83 29.91 -26.91
N GLU A 189 27.36 30.63 -25.89
CA GLU A 189 28.01 31.95 -26.09
C GLU A 189 29.41 31.87 -26.66
N LYS A 190 30.00 30.67 -26.79
CA LYS A 190 31.37 30.49 -27.32
C LYS A 190 31.43 29.86 -28.70
N ALA A 191 30.28 29.64 -29.33
CA ALA A 191 30.14 29.12 -30.68
C ALA A 191 29.73 30.23 -31.64
#